data_28a6e243da1440a150119ddad6da45e0
#
_entry.id   28a6e243da1440a150119ddad6da45e0
#
_cell.length_a   1.000
_cell.length_b   1.000
_cell.length_c   1.000
_cell.angle_alpha   90.00
_cell.angle_beta   90.00
_cell.angle_gamma   90.00
#
_symmetry.space_group_name_H-M   'P 1'
#
loop_
_entity.id
_entity.type
_entity.pdbx_description
1 polymer ?
#
loop_
_entity_poly.entity_id
_entity_poly.type
_entity_poly.pdbx_seq_one_letter_code
_entity_poly.pdbx_strand_id
1 'polypeptide(L)'
;GQQVADLHEMLGQVDVAVVAVPASPATRHLIDAAALAAMQPHARLVNIARGDIVDETALIAALQGGRLGGAGLDVYEHEPEVPQALRDMPNVSLLPHLGTSALEVREAMGAVALDNVEAHLAGRDLPNAV
;
A
#
# COMPACT_ATOMS: atom_id res chain seq x y z
N GLY A 1 19.46 2.63 -8.65
CA GLY A 1 19.01 2.29 -7.30
C GLY A 1 19.81 1.13 -6.74
N GLN A 2 19.88 1.03 -5.44
CA GLN A 2 20.52 -0.09 -4.74
C GLN A 2 19.44 -1.09 -4.32
N GLN A 3 19.69 -2.39 -4.55
CA GLN A 3 18.86 -3.45 -4.02
C GLN A 3 19.37 -3.88 -2.64
N VAL A 4 18.48 -3.93 -1.66
CA VAL A 4 18.76 -4.42 -0.30
C VAL A 4 17.88 -5.63 -0.06
N ALA A 5 18.48 -6.75 0.38
CA ALA A 5 17.76 -8.01 0.54
C ALA A 5 17.00 -8.10 1.88
N ASP A 6 17.52 -7.45 2.92
CA ASP A 6 16.89 -7.41 4.24
C ASP A 6 16.00 -6.18 4.39
N LEU A 7 14.73 -6.43 4.75
CA LEU A 7 13.73 -5.36 4.90
C LEU A 7 14.08 -4.39 6.04
N HIS A 8 14.48 -4.91 7.20
CA HIS A 8 14.78 -4.07 8.36
C HIS A 8 16.05 -3.24 8.14
N GLU A 9 17.05 -3.82 7.48
CA GLU A 9 18.25 -3.07 7.07
C GLU A 9 17.88 -1.92 6.12
N MET A 10 17.05 -2.18 5.13
CA MET A 10 16.57 -1.16 4.20
C MET A 10 15.77 -0.06 4.92
N LEU A 11 14.82 -0.44 5.78
CA LEU A 11 13.98 0.50 6.51
C LEU A 11 14.79 1.41 7.45
N GLY A 12 15.89 0.91 8.01
CA GLY A 12 16.80 1.69 8.85
C GLY A 12 17.61 2.76 8.12
N GLN A 13 17.64 2.73 6.78
CA GLN A 13 18.49 3.59 5.95
C GLN A 13 17.71 4.63 5.14
N VAL A 14 16.37 4.59 5.16
CA VAL A 14 15.54 5.45 4.30
C VAL A 14 14.76 6.49 5.10
N ASP A 15 14.55 7.65 4.49
CA ASP A 15 13.69 8.70 5.03
C ASP A 15 12.22 8.50 4.65
N VAL A 16 11.95 7.80 3.55
CA VAL A 16 10.62 7.45 3.07
C VAL A 16 10.60 6.02 2.57
N ALA A 17 9.74 5.19 3.15
CA ALA A 17 9.45 3.85 2.67
C ALA A 17 8.11 3.85 1.94
N VAL A 18 8.09 3.36 0.69
CA VAL A 18 6.88 3.23 -0.12
C VAL A 18 6.53 1.76 -0.29
N VAL A 19 5.37 1.36 0.19
CA VAL A 19 4.82 0.02 0.01
C VAL A 19 4.09 -0.03 -1.33
N ALA A 20 4.64 -0.82 -2.27
CA ALA A 20 4.14 -0.98 -3.63
C ALA A 20 4.16 -2.45 -4.10
N VAL A 21 4.20 -3.40 -3.16
CA VAL A 21 4.18 -4.84 -3.44
C VAL A 21 2.74 -5.36 -3.56
N PRO A 22 2.48 -6.44 -4.33
CA PRO A 22 1.16 -7.05 -4.40
C PRO A 22 0.78 -7.70 -3.06
N ALA A 23 -0.51 -7.65 -2.71
CA ALA A 23 -1.02 -8.38 -1.54
C ALA A 23 -1.01 -9.89 -1.78
N SER A 24 -0.58 -10.62 -0.78
CA SER A 24 -0.54 -12.07 -0.76
C SER A 24 -0.46 -12.56 0.70
N PRO A 25 -0.67 -13.85 0.97
CA PRO A 25 -0.42 -14.39 2.31
C PRO A 25 1.01 -14.14 2.83
N ALA A 26 2.00 -14.05 1.93
CA ALA A 26 3.40 -13.80 2.29
C ALA A 26 3.70 -12.31 2.56
N THR A 27 2.86 -11.40 2.09
CA THR A 27 3.03 -9.94 2.29
C THR A 27 2.06 -9.38 3.32
N ARG A 28 1.16 -10.20 3.88
CA ARG A 28 0.29 -9.77 4.96
C ARG A 28 1.11 -9.36 6.18
N HIS A 29 0.85 -8.13 6.68
CA HIS A 29 1.60 -7.52 7.79
C HIS A 29 3.13 -7.56 7.59
N LEU A 30 3.59 -7.47 6.34
CA LEU A 30 5.01 -7.35 6.02
C LEU A 30 5.65 -6.15 6.75
N ILE A 31 4.90 -5.07 6.88
CA ILE A 31 5.27 -3.92 7.72
C ILE A 31 4.57 -4.06 9.07
N ASP A 32 5.15 -4.87 9.91
CA ASP A 32 4.72 -5.12 11.28
C ASP A 32 5.38 -4.16 12.30
N ALA A 33 5.16 -4.40 13.59
CA ALA A 33 5.75 -3.60 14.66
C ALA A 33 7.29 -3.61 14.65
N ALA A 34 7.93 -4.73 14.25
CA ALA A 34 9.37 -4.83 14.19
C ALA A 34 9.93 -4.05 12.99
N ALA A 35 9.28 -4.14 11.83
CA ALA A 35 9.61 -3.36 10.64
C ALA A 35 9.47 -1.85 10.92
N LEU A 36 8.37 -1.43 11.55
CA LEU A 36 8.17 -0.02 11.95
C LEU A 36 9.22 0.45 12.96
N ALA A 37 9.63 -0.42 13.90
CA ALA A 37 10.67 -0.11 14.88
C ALA A 37 12.07 0.02 14.24
N ALA A 38 12.31 -0.59 13.09
CA ALA A 38 13.57 -0.45 12.35
C ALA A 38 13.67 0.90 11.62
N MET A 39 12.56 1.58 11.35
CA MET A 39 12.55 2.88 10.67
C MET A 39 13.14 3.99 11.57
N GLN A 40 13.70 5.01 10.91
CA GLN A 40 14.18 6.20 11.61
C GLN A 40 13.00 7.01 12.17
N PRO A 41 13.14 7.68 13.36
CA PRO A 41 12.03 8.42 13.97
C PRO A 41 11.46 9.55 13.11
N HIS A 42 12.25 10.11 12.20
CA HIS A 42 11.81 11.16 11.25
C HIS A 42 11.23 10.59 9.96
N ALA A 43 11.41 9.29 9.71
CA ALA A 43 11.00 8.66 8.46
C ALA A 43 9.47 8.64 8.30
N ARG A 44 9.04 8.46 7.07
CA ARG A 44 7.62 8.36 6.69
C ARG A 44 7.32 7.06 5.97
N LEU A 45 6.19 6.46 6.29
CA LEU A 45 5.65 5.31 5.57
C LEU A 45 4.58 5.77 4.58
N VAL A 46 4.65 5.30 3.34
CA VAL A 46 3.61 5.53 2.33
C VAL A 46 3.08 4.18 1.86
N ASN A 47 1.76 3.95 1.96
CA ASN A 47 1.14 2.73 1.45
C ASN A 47 0.18 3.07 0.31
N ILE A 48 0.55 2.62 -0.90
CA ILE A 48 -0.24 2.73 -2.15
C ILE A 48 -0.59 1.36 -2.72
N ALA A 49 -0.33 0.29 -1.97
CA ALA A 49 -0.56 -1.09 -2.42
C ALA A 49 -1.90 -1.65 -1.92
N ARG A 50 -1.89 -2.25 -0.72
CA ARG A 50 -3.09 -2.75 -0.02
C ARG A 50 -2.92 -2.55 1.49
N GLY A 51 -4.03 -2.32 2.20
CA GLY A 51 -4.01 -2.00 3.62
C GLY A 51 -3.42 -3.10 4.49
N ASP A 52 -3.77 -4.36 4.23
CA ASP A 52 -3.33 -5.52 5.00
C ASP A 52 -1.84 -5.88 4.90
N ILE A 53 -1.08 -5.18 4.05
CA ILE A 53 0.39 -5.30 4.01
C ILE A 53 1.05 -4.61 5.21
N VAL A 54 0.39 -3.62 5.77
CA VAL A 54 0.81 -2.91 6.97
C VAL A 54 -0.07 -3.35 8.15
N ASP A 55 0.52 -3.71 9.28
CA ASP A 55 -0.21 -3.85 10.54
C ASP A 55 -0.68 -2.45 11.00
N GLU A 56 -1.95 -2.15 10.74
CA GLU A 56 -2.52 -0.82 11.00
C GLU A 56 -2.52 -0.48 12.50
N THR A 57 -2.70 -1.47 13.36
CA THR A 57 -2.62 -1.28 14.82
C THR A 57 -1.21 -0.90 15.25
N ALA A 58 -0.20 -1.59 14.72
CA ALA A 58 1.20 -1.28 15.00
C ALA A 58 1.60 0.10 14.44
N LEU A 59 1.11 0.45 13.24
CA LEU A 59 1.34 1.77 12.63
C LEU A 59 0.78 2.90 13.51
N ILE A 60 -0.48 2.76 13.96
CA ILE A 60 -1.12 3.73 14.87
C ILE A 60 -0.28 3.90 16.15
N ALA A 61 0.15 2.80 16.76
CA ALA A 61 0.96 2.85 17.95
C ALA A 61 2.33 3.54 17.73
N ALA A 62 2.99 3.26 16.60
CA ALA A 62 4.26 3.88 16.23
C ALA A 62 4.12 5.40 16.01
N LEU A 63 3.05 5.85 15.35
CA LEU A 63 2.76 7.26 15.10
C LEU A 63 2.42 7.99 16.39
N GLN A 64 1.54 7.44 17.23
CA GLN A 64 1.16 8.02 18.52
C GLN A 64 2.33 8.11 19.50
N GLY A 65 3.20 7.11 19.47
CA GLY A 65 4.41 7.06 20.28
C GLY A 65 5.56 7.94 19.76
N GLY A 66 5.38 8.65 18.64
CA GLY A 66 6.43 9.49 18.05
C GLY A 66 7.63 8.69 17.50
N ARG A 67 7.47 7.39 17.27
CA ARG A 67 8.52 6.51 16.73
C ARG A 67 8.60 6.56 15.20
N LEU A 68 7.59 7.12 14.54
CA LEU A 68 7.52 7.35 13.11
C LEU A 68 7.09 8.80 12.85
N GLY A 69 7.76 9.48 11.93
CA GLY A 69 7.54 10.90 11.64
C GLY A 69 6.22 11.20 10.94
N GLY A 70 5.60 10.22 10.28
CA GLY A 70 4.31 10.38 9.63
C GLY A 70 3.98 9.24 8.68
N ALA A 71 2.76 9.27 8.14
CA ALA A 71 2.31 8.30 7.14
C ALA A 71 1.46 8.95 6.04
N GLY A 72 1.51 8.36 4.83
CA GLY A 72 0.62 8.64 3.72
C GLY A 72 -0.09 7.35 3.29
N LEU A 73 -1.41 7.30 3.40
CA LEU A 73 -2.17 6.07 3.16
C LEU A 73 -3.24 6.33 2.10
N ASP A 74 -3.21 5.56 1.01
CA ASP A 74 -4.29 5.49 0.01
C ASP A 74 -5.18 4.26 0.22
N VAL A 75 -4.75 3.33 1.10
CA VAL A 75 -5.39 2.03 1.36
C VAL A 75 -5.40 1.72 2.86
N TYR A 76 -6.40 0.96 3.31
CA TYR A 76 -6.63 0.64 4.72
C TYR A 76 -6.94 -0.84 4.90
N GLU A 77 -6.71 -1.37 6.12
CA GLU A 77 -6.89 -2.81 6.39
C GLU A 77 -8.37 -3.23 6.30
N HIS A 78 -9.30 -2.34 6.65
CA HIS A 78 -10.74 -2.62 6.71
C HIS A 78 -11.58 -1.64 5.89
N GLU A 79 -11.15 -1.34 4.64
CA GLU A 79 -11.90 -0.44 3.76
C GLU A 79 -13.39 -0.80 3.69
N PRO A 80 -14.29 0.18 3.67
CA PRO A 80 -14.05 1.64 3.62
C PRO A 80 -13.83 2.30 4.98
N GLU A 81 -13.72 1.53 6.05
CA GLU A 81 -13.53 2.05 7.41
C GLU A 81 -12.08 2.54 7.60
N VAL A 82 -11.94 3.76 8.09
CA VAL A 82 -10.65 4.36 8.45
C VAL A 82 -10.65 4.64 9.95
N PRO A 83 -9.69 4.11 10.73
CA PRO A 83 -9.63 4.34 12.16
C PRO A 83 -9.62 5.83 12.53
N GLN A 84 -10.43 6.21 13.52
CA GLN A 84 -10.47 7.58 14.01
C GLN A 84 -9.09 8.08 14.44
N ALA A 85 -8.31 7.20 15.06
CA ALA A 85 -6.95 7.53 15.48
C ALA A 85 -6.06 8.06 14.34
N LEU A 86 -6.15 7.47 13.13
CA LEU A 86 -5.41 7.96 11.95
C LEU A 86 -5.95 9.32 11.47
N ARG A 87 -7.27 9.50 11.49
CA ARG A 87 -7.92 10.75 11.06
C ARG A 87 -7.58 11.95 11.94
N ASP A 88 -7.28 11.71 13.21
CA ASP A 88 -7.00 12.76 14.19
C ASP A 88 -5.51 13.16 14.21
N MET A 89 -4.63 12.44 13.50
CA MET A 89 -3.20 12.70 13.50
C MET A 89 -2.80 13.74 12.43
N PRO A 90 -2.17 14.86 12.83
CA PRO A 90 -1.78 15.92 11.89
C PRO A 90 -0.61 15.54 10.97
N ASN A 91 0.13 14.48 11.31
CA ASN A 91 1.26 13.96 10.53
C ASN A 91 0.87 12.75 9.66
N VAL A 92 -0.44 12.52 9.45
CA VAL A 92 -0.97 11.46 8.58
C VAL A 92 -1.77 12.08 7.45
N SER A 93 -1.47 11.70 6.20
CA SER A 93 -2.24 12.04 5.02
C SER A 93 -3.05 10.84 4.58
N LEU A 94 -4.36 11.02 4.38
CA LEU A 94 -5.30 9.95 4.05
C LEU A 94 -5.98 10.24 2.71
N LEU A 95 -6.01 9.26 1.83
CA LEU A 95 -6.71 9.29 0.55
C LEU A 95 -7.70 8.12 0.48
N PRO A 96 -8.82 8.24 -0.25
CA PRO A 96 -9.85 7.21 -0.30
C PRO A 96 -9.64 6.24 -1.47
N HIS A 97 -8.49 5.55 -1.55
CA HIS A 97 -8.13 4.57 -2.56
C HIS A 97 -8.24 5.13 -3.99
N LEU A 98 -7.47 6.19 -4.27
CA LEU A 98 -7.52 6.98 -5.50
C LEU A 98 -6.59 6.49 -6.62
N GLY A 99 -5.79 5.45 -6.42
CA GLY A 99 -4.74 5.02 -7.36
C GLY A 99 -5.19 4.83 -8.81
N THR A 100 -6.48 4.51 -9.05
CA THR A 100 -7.06 4.35 -10.40
C THR A 100 -8.27 5.26 -10.64
N SER A 101 -8.37 6.38 -9.95
CA SER A 101 -9.57 7.23 -9.99
C SER A 101 -9.61 8.22 -11.17
N ALA A 102 -8.58 8.28 -12.01
CA ALA A 102 -8.59 9.06 -13.24
C ALA A 102 -9.50 8.40 -14.28
N LEU A 103 -10.28 9.20 -15.03
CA LEU A 103 -11.26 8.71 -16.00
C LEU A 103 -10.60 7.84 -17.06
N GLU A 104 -9.51 8.31 -17.64
CA GLU A 104 -8.74 7.61 -18.67
C GLU A 104 -8.18 6.26 -18.19
N VAL A 105 -7.82 6.16 -16.92
CA VAL A 105 -7.35 4.89 -16.32
C VAL A 105 -8.51 3.91 -16.18
N ARG A 106 -9.68 4.37 -15.73
CA ARG A 106 -10.87 3.51 -15.61
C ARG A 106 -11.39 3.04 -16.96
N GLU A 107 -11.37 3.90 -17.98
CA GLU A 107 -11.72 3.52 -19.36
C GLU A 107 -10.75 2.47 -19.89
N ALA A 108 -9.44 2.64 -19.69
CA ALA A 108 -8.43 1.67 -20.10
C ALA A 108 -8.60 0.32 -19.39
N MET A 109 -8.88 0.31 -18.07
CA MET A 109 -9.18 -0.92 -17.32
C MET A 109 -10.41 -1.63 -17.86
N GLY A 110 -11.47 -0.88 -18.19
CA GLY A 110 -12.69 -1.42 -18.82
C GLY A 110 -12.40 -2.04 -20.20
N ALA A 111 -11.60 -1.39 -21.02
CA ALA A 111 -11.20 -1.90 -22.33
C ALA A 111 -10.43 -3.23 -22.23
N VAL A 112 -9.46 -3.34 -21.31
CA VAL A 112 -8.74 -4.60 -21.05
C VAL A 112 -9.69 -5.73 -20.67
N ALA A 113 -10.70 -5.47 -19.84
CA ALA A 113 -11.68 -6.48 -19.48
C ALA A 113 -12.52 -6.91 -20.68
N LEU A 114 -12.97 -5.96 -21.52
CA LEU A 114 -13.74 -6.25 -22.74
C LEU A 114 -12.92 -7.04 -23.75
N ASP A 115 -11.65 -6.71 -23.96
CA ASP A 115 -10.77 -7.44 -24.88
C ASP A 115 -10.65 -8.92 -24.51
N ASN A 116 -10.58 -9.24 -23.21
CA ASN A 116 -10.57 -10.63 -22.75
C ASN A 116 -11.91 -11.33 -22.98
N VAL A 117 -13.03 -10.66 -22.73
CA VAL A 117 -14.38 -11.21 -23.01
C VAL A 117 -14.56 -11.47 -24.49
N GLU A 118 -14.21 -10.53 -25.36
CA GLU A 118 -14.29 -10.69 -26.81
C GLU A 118 -13.38 -11.82 -27.34
N ALA A 119 -12.16 -11.93 -26.80
CA ALA A 119 -11.26 -13.04 -27.15
C ALA A 119 -11.86 -14.39 -26.78
N HIS A 120 -12.43 -14.49 -25.56
CA HIS A 120 -13.08 -15.71 -25.08
C HIS A 120 -14.27 -16.12 -25.97
N LEU A 121 -15.16 -15.17 -26.26
CA LEU A 121 -16.33 -15.43 -27.08
C LEU A 121 -15.97 -15.80 -28.52
N ALA A 122 -14.84 -15.31 -29.04
CA ALA A 122 -14.30 -15.64 -30.36
C ALA A 122 -13.45 -16.93 -30.40
N GLY A 123 -13.30 -17.63 -29.29
CA GLY A 123 -12.46 -18.82 -29.17
C GLY A 123 -10.96 -18.56 -29.36
N ARG A 124 -10.50 -17.33 -29.12
CA ARG A 124 -9.10 -16.91 -29.16
C ARG A 124 -8.46 -16.98 -27.78
N ASP A 125 -7.12 -17.03 -27.73
CA ASP A 125 -6.37 -16.91 -26.49
C ASP A 125 -6.67 -15.57 -25.80
N LEU A 126 -6.74 -15.59 -24.47
CA LEU A 126 -6.97 -14.38 -23.67
C LEU A 126 -5.69 -13.53 -23.67
N PRO A 127 -5.76 -12.23 -24.02
CA PRO A 127 -4.58 -11.38 -24.06
C PRO A 127 -3.94 -11.13 -22.68
N ASN A 128 -4.72 -11.29 -21.59
CA ASN A 128 -4.29 -11.02 -20.23
C ASN A 128 -4.58 -12.19 -19.27
N ALA A 129 -4.42 -13.44 -19.74
CA ALA A 129 -4.53 -14.62 -18.88
C ALA A 129 -3.43 -14.61 -17.79
N VAL A 130 -3.79 -14.99 -16.57
CA VAL A 130 -2.91 -15.15 -15.39
C VAL A 130 -2.91 -16.60 -14.92
#